data_4f98035f3a71b65441f6d426e7f2db1d
#
_entry.id   4f98035f3a71b65441f6d426e7f2db1d
#
_cell.length_a   1.000
_cell.length_b   1.000
_cell.length_c   1.000
_cell.angle_alpha   90.00
_cell.angle_beta   90.00
_cell.angle_gamma   90.00
#
_symmetry.space_group_name_H-M   'P 1'
#
loop_
_entity.id
_entity.type
_entity.pdbx_description
1 polymer ?
#
loop_
_entity_poly.entity_id
_entity_poly.type
_entity_poly.pdbx_seq_one_letter_code
_entity_poly.pdbx_strand_id
1 'polypeptide(L)'
;MGKALFIVIFSRDNWWVDFEGKAFGPFQNRELAALEARTRAGSISRLGRVCEVVVPDDKGQHWVIWSSAGGNDGAAFVPHKAGRSSLDAKSS
;
A
#
# COMPACT_ATOMS: atom_id res chain seq x y z
N MET A 1 -5.33 -12.45 -13.79
CA MET A 1 -5.17 -12.38 -12.59
C MET A 1 -4.96 -11.03 -12.18
N GLY A 2 -5.59 -10.47 -11.34
CA GLY A 2 -5.46 -9.11 -10.91
C GLY A 2 -4.29 -8.91 -9.99
N LYS A 3 -3.99 -7.66 -9.70
CA LYS A 3 -2.97 -7.34 -8.74
C LYS A 3 -3.43 -7.67 -7.35
N ALA A 4 -2.49 -8.00 -6.50
CA ALA A 4 -2.78 -8.20 -5.09
C ALA A 4 -2.50 -6.89 -4.39
N LEU A 5 -3.49 -6.30 -3.77
CA LEU A 5 -3.34 -5.04 -3.08
C LEU A 5 -3.30 -5.25 -1.58
N PHE A 6 -2.27 -4.73 -0.97
CA PHE A 6 -2.14 -4.75 0.48
C PHE A 6 -2.36 -3.32 0.91
N ILE A 7 -3.48 -3.05 1.55
CA ILE A 7 -3.88 -1.69 1.86
C ILE A 7 -3.82 -1.47 3.36
N VAL A 8 -3.05 -0.48 3.76
CA VAL A 8 -2.96 -0.13 5.16
C VAL A 8 -4.14 0.77 5.49
N ILE A 9 -4.87 0.44 6.53
CA ILE A 9 -6.03 1.21 6.91
C ILE A 9 -6.02 1.50 8.40
N PHE A 10 -6.67 2.58 8.79
CA PHE A 10 -6.84 2.92 10.19
C PHE A 10 -8.28 2.68 10.56
N SER A 11 -8.51 1.84 11.57
CA SER A 11 -9.85 1.51 11.97
C SER A 11 -9.82 1.05 13.41
N ARG A 12 -10.83 1.43 14.18
CA ARG A 12 -10.95 0.99 15.56
C ARG A 12 -9.71 1.35 16.36
N ASP A 13 -9.21 2.56 16.11
CA ASP A 13 -8.07 3.10 16.83
C ASP A 13 -6.77 2.34 16.63
N ASN A 14 -6.71 1.53 15.59
CA ASN A 14 -5.50 0.78 15.29
C ASN A 14 -5.26 0.76 13.80
N TRP A 15 -4.08 0.32 13.43
CA TRP A 15 -3.71 0.19 12.03
C TRP A 15 -3.79 -1.27 11.63
N TRP A 16 -4.23 -1.51 10.41
CA TRP A 16 -4.44 -2.85 9.90
C TRP A 16 -3.93 -2.95 8.47
N VAL A 17 -3.66 -4.16 8.02
CA VAL A 17 -3.36 -4.41 6.61
C VAL A 17 -4.52 -5.23 6.05
N ASP A 18 -5.18 -4.67 5.06
CA ASP A 18 -6.28 -5.36 4.41
C ASP A 18 -5.78 -6.02 3.14
N PHE A 19 -6.00 -7.31 3.02
CA PHE A 19 -5.58 -8.03 1.83
C PHE A 19 -6.69 -9.02 1.46
N GLU A 20 -7.32 -8.77 0.37
CA GLU A 20 -8.34 -9.68 -0.18
C GLU A 20 -9.39 -10.05 0.85
N GLY A 21 -9.85 -9.07 1.55
CA GLY A 21 -10.92 -9.27 2.51
C GLY A 21 -10.48 -9.71 3.88
N LYS A 22 -9.19 -9.90 4.10
CA LYS A 22 -8.69 -10.27 5.41
C LYS A 22 -7.93 -9.10 6.00
N ALA A 23 -8.10 -8.89 7.28
CA ALA A 23 -7.40 -7.82 7.97
C ALA A 23 -6.36 -8.43 8.89
N PHE A 24 -5.14 -7.94 8.79
CA PHE A 24 -4.06 -8.38 9.63
C PHE A 24 -3.70 -7.24 10.58
N GLY A 25 -3.42 -7.55 11.80
CA GLY A 25 -3.11 -6.56 12.81
C GLY A 25 -3.70 -6.96 14.13
N PRO A 26 -3.87 -6.02 15.05
CA PRO A 26 -3.62 -4.59 14.87
C PRO A 26 -2.17 -4.20 15.01
N PHE A 27 -1.84 -3.08 14.42
CA PHE A 27 -0.50 -2.52 14.55
C PHE A 27 -0.59 -1.15 15.22
N GLN A 28 0.45 -0.76 15.92
CA GLN A 28 0.41 0.47 16.69
C GLN A 28 0.51 1.70 15.83
N ASN A 29 1.16 1.60 14.70
CA ASN A 29 1.29 2.78 13.86
C ASN A 29 1.33 2.37 12.40
N ARG A 30 1.24 3.38 11.55
CA ARG A 30 1.17 3.17 10.11
C ARG A 30 2.42 2.50 9.58
N GLU A 31 3.58 2.87 10.12
CA GLU A 31 4.83 2.34 9.63
C GLU A 31 4.96 0.85 9.89
N LEU A 32 4.50 0.39 11.04
CA LEU A 32 4.54 -1.04 11.33
C LEU A 32 3.59 -1.81 10.43
N ALA A 33 2.42 -1.24 10.17
CA ALA A 33 1.48 -1.87 9.25
C ALA A 33 2.06 -1.92 7.84
N ALA A 34 2.70 -0.85 7.41
CA ALA A 34 3.30 -0.81 6.08
C ALA A 34 4.43 -1.82 5.95
N LEU A 35 5.21 -2.01 7.01
CA LEU A 35 6.28 -2.99 6.99
C LEU A 35 5.72 -4.40 6.84
N GLU A 36 4.65 -4.70 7.56
CA GLU A 36 4.03 -5.98 7.45
C GLU A 36 3.45 -6.20 6.05
N ALA A 37 2.83 -5.17 5.51
CA ALA A 37 2.27 -5.25 4.17
C ALA A 37 3.35 -5.54 3.14
N ARG A 38 4.49 -4.87 3.27
CA ARG A 38 5.58 -5.10 2.33
C ARG A 38 6.15 -6.49 2.45
N THR A 39 6.28 -6.99 3.67
CA THR A 39 6.80 -8.33 3.88
C THR A 39 5.88 -9.37 3.24
N ARG A 40 4.58 -9.22 3.44
CA ARG A 40 3.63 -10.15 2.87
C ARG A 40 3.57 -10.03 1.35
N ALA A 41 3.61 -8.79 0.87
CA ALA A 41 3.57 -8.56 -0.58
C ALA A 41 4.79 -9.16 -1.26
N GLY A 42 5.94 -9.06 -0.62
CA GLY A 42 7.15 -9.67 -1.15
C GLY A 42 7.03 -11.17 -1.28
N SER A 43 6.44 -11.81 -0.27
CA SER A 43 6.25 -13.26 -0.30
C SER A 43 5.30 -13.66 -1.42
N ILE A 44 4.20 -12.95 -1.56
CA ILE A 44 3.22 -13.27 -2.59
C ILE A 44 3.80 -13.02 -3.98
N SER A 45 4.58 -11.97 -4.13
CA SER A 45 5.14 -11.66 -5.45
C SER A 45 6.11 -12.73 -5.91
N ARG A 46 6.75 -13.42 -4.98
CA ARG A 46 7.63 -14.51 -5.38
C ARG A 46 6.86 -15.68 -5.95
N LEU A 47 5.57 -15.73 -5.72
CA LEU A 47 4.72 -16.76 -6.29
C LEU A 47 4.18 -16.36 -7.65
N GLY A 48 4.60 -15.22 -8.16
CA GLY A 48 4.23 -14.81 -9.50
C GLY A 48 3.14 -13.77 -9.60
N ARG A 49 2.61 -13.29 -8.49
CA ARG A 49 1.56 -12.26 -8.57
C ARG A 49 2.18 -10.89 -8.49
N VAL A 50 1.56 -9.95 -9.18
CA VAL A 50 1.94 -8.55 -9.06
C VAL A 50 1.28 -8.00 -7.81
N CYS A 51 2.06 -7.41 -6.95
CA CYS A 51 1.58 -6.90 -5.67
C CYS A 51 1.89 -5.42 -5.51
N GLU A 52 1.03 -4.73 -4.81
CA GLU A 52 1.25 -3.33 -4.48
C GLU A 52 0.91 -3.09 -3.02
N VAL A 53 1.63 -2.20 -2.38
CA VAL A 53 1.34 -1.79 -1.02
C VAL A 53 0.84 -0.35 -1.06
N VAL A 54 -0.34 -0.12 -0.49
CA VAL A 54 -1.00 1.17 -0.54
C VAL A 54 -1.16 1.68 0.89
N VAL A 55 -0.78 2.92 1.11
CA VAL A 55 -0.78 3.50 2.45
C VAL A 55 -1.46 4.87 2.40
N PRO A 56 -2.32 5.19 3.37
CA PRO A 56 -2.94 6.50 3.39
C PRO A 56 -2.03 7.54 4.02
N ASP A 57 -2.20 8.77 3.58
CA ASP A 57 -1.49 9.87 4.19
C ASP A 57 -2.40 10.54 5.23
N ASP A 58 -1.97 11.65 5.76
CA ASP A 58 -2.72 12.33 6.81
C ASP A 58 -4.03 12.88 6.32
N LYS A 59 -4.19 13.05 5.05
CA LYS A 59 -5.42 13.58 4.50
C LYS A 59 -6.32 12.49 3.97
N GLY A 60 -5.96 11.25 4.20
CA GLY A 60 -6.78 10.15 3.74
C GLY A 60 -6.56 9.74 2.31
N GLN A 61 -5.62 10.37 1.64
CA GLN A 61 -5.32 10.00 0.28
C GLN A 61 -4.39 8.82 0.29
N HIS A 62 -4.62 7.86 -0.58
CA HIS A 62 -3.84 6.62 -0.58
C HIS A 62 -2.76 6.66 -1.65
N TRP A 63 -1.60 6.13 -1.32
CA TRP A 63 -0.45 6.13 -2.20
C TRP A 63 0.12 4.75 -2.32
N VAL A 64 0.57 4.40 -3.51
CA VAL A 64 1.29 3.15 -3.71
C VAL A 64 2.73 3.41 -3.31
N ILE A 65 3.18 2.76 -2.25
CA ILE A 65 4.54 2.99 -1.78
C ILE A 65 5.47 1.88 -2.22
N TRP A 66 4.96 0.83 -2.78
CA TRP A 66 5.78 -0.28 -3.25
C TRP A 66 5.00 -1.08 -4.28
N SER A 67 5.67 -1.53 -5.30
CA SER A 67 5.03 -2.34 -6.33
C SER A 67 6.05 -3.33 -6.86
N SER A 68 5.65 -4.59 -6.96
CA SER A 68 6.54 -5.59 -7.53
C SER A 68 6.64 -5.45 -9.03
N ALA A 69 5.66 -4.83 -9.64
CA ALA A 69 5.69 -4.72 -11.08
C ALA A 69 6.64 -3.65 -11.56
N GLY A 70 6.75 -2.62 -10.82
CA GLY A 70 7.51 -1.51 -11.27
C GLY A 70 8.94 -1.68 -11.16
N GLY A 71 9.32 -2.64 -10.46
CA GLY A 71 10.66 -2.80 -10.26
C GLY A 71 11.30 -1.70 -9.60
N ASN A 72 10.58 -0.82 -9.07
CA ASN A 72 11.17 0.15 -8.57
C ASN A 72 11.18 0.23 -7.32
N ASP A 73 11.75 -0.23 -6.76
CA ASP A 73 11.93 -0.27 -5.46
C ASP A 73 11.60 0.89 -4.81
N GLY A 74 10.56 1.12 -4.67
CA GLY A 74 10.12 2.02 -3.77
C GLY A 74 10.46 3.32 -4.00
N ALA A 75 10.72 3.53 -5.06
CA ALA A 75 11.20 4.72 -5.23
C ALA A 75 10.22 5.72 -4.98
N ALA A 76 9.26 5.86 -5.54
CA ALA A 76 8.46 7.01 -5.47
C ALA A 76 7.13 6.73 -4.93
N PHE A 77 6.49 7.69 -4.33
CA PHE A 77 5.11 7.57 -3.97
C PHE A 77 4.29 7.87 -5.20
N VAL A 78 3.40 6.95 -5.52
CA VAL A 78 2.55 7.11 -6.69
C VAL A 78 1.12 7.12 -6.22
N PRO A 79 0.31 8.07 -6.66
CA PRO A 79 -1.08 8.11 -6.25
C PRO A 79 -1.79 6.82 -6.62
N HIS A 80 -2.53 6.30 -5.67
CA HIS A 80 -3.21 5.04 -5.91
C HIS A 80 -4.22 5.18 -7.00
N LYS A 81 -4.91 6.20 -7.09
CA LYS A 81 -5.88 6.28 -8.04
C LYS A 81 -5.52 7.14 -9.03
N ALA A 82 -4.70 7.10 -9.50
CA ALA A 82 -4.32 7.79 -10.46
C ALA A 82 -4.84 9.05 -10.57
N GLY A 83 -4.84 9.47 -10.50
CA GLY A 83 -5.32 10.45 -10.56
C GLY A 83 -5.58 11.34 -10.34
N ARG A 84 -5.58 11.71 -10.15
CA ARG A 84 -5.91 12.54 -9.89
C ARG A 84 -5.20 13.31 -9.53
N SER A 85 -4.83 13.52 -9.49
CA SER A 85 -4.28 14.21 -9.23
C SER A 85 -3.76 14.87 -9.18
N SER A 86 -3.56 14.97 -9.03
CA SER A 86 -3.09 15.56 -8.93
C SER A 86 -2.41 16.02 -8.88
N LEU A 87 -2.18 15.82 -8.70
CA LEU A 87 -1.52 16.15 -8.58
C LEU A 87 -0.95 16.78 -8.80
N ASP A 88 -1.12 16.69 -9.03
CA ASP A 88 -0.72 17.16 -9.24
C ASP A 88 -0.17 17.80 -9.22
N ALA A 89 -0.09 17.75 -9.02
CA ALA A 89 0.32 18.26 -8.88
C ALA A 89 0.92 18.72 -8.62
N LYS A 90 1.24 18.89 -8.16
CA LYS A 90 1.72 19.34 -7.83
C LYS A 90 2.46 19.32 -7.67
N SER A 91 2.52 19.04 -7.50
CA SER A 91 3.04 19.03 -7.22
C SER A 91 3.64 18.96 -7.34
N SER A 92 3.75 18.71 -7.41
CA SER A 92 4.15 18.81 -7.46
C SER A 92 4.47 19.03 -7.60
#